data_10933cb2c18f3ed8984796a5f96c13ff
#
_entry.id   10933cb2c18f3ed8984796a5f96c13ff
#
_cell.length_a   1.000
_cell.length_b   1.000
_cell.length_c   1.000
_cell.angle_alpha   90.00
_cell.angle_beta   90.00
_cell.angle_gamma   90.00
#
_symmetry.space_group_name_H-M   'P 1'
#
loop_
_entity.id
_entity.type
_entity.pdbx_description
1 polymer ?
#
loop_
_entity_poly.entity_id
_entity_poly.type
_entity_poly.pdbx_seq_one_letter_code
_entity_poly.pdbx_strand_id
1 'polypeptide(L)'
;KKKLIQIIKGDKDTINDLKSHIIWSLSISEVQVDSLLWEPPRSLLLEAIPTLYRRVFKNWKLAFPTTNFMLDLNNKFHPLPDYVPQSLFGDLGLPEIKIVIPPATTKHEQRIEQMPILQTINQFAPGRVSRRFAFERGALSHWSPLPELKSGTHQILVNDYAITNEYLGEFSPNVNQNNSIDSFQVYRPWTIKLSKVEKINREEILPSSNSIPNWHSNLSPNGEAFGVPVPKSNNWSGTFKNVEFFLHRFRSSVRVQRFAPAVEAITLSNRREYVSKIEFKDQNGDKSAIGYELDVDGLKVELSIAEDIGELYDS
;
A
#
# COMPACT_ATOMS: atom_id res chain seq x y z
N LYS A 1 19.70 8.44 28.64
CA LYS A 1 19.14 7.55 29.65
C LYS A 1 18.57 8.34 30.85
N LYS A 2 19.33 9.27 31.47
CA LYS A 2 18.83 10.11 32.57
C LYS A 2 17.63 10.96 32.15
N LYS A 3 17.71 11.68 31.02
CA LYS A 3 16.61 12.51 30.48
C LYS A 3 15.35 11.67 30.20
N LEU A 4 15.48 10.45 29.64
CA LEU A 4 14.36 9.57 29.39
C LEU A 4 13.61 9.18 30.66
N ILE A 5 14.35 8.90 31.74
CA ILE A 5 13.79 8.60 33.07
C ILE A 5 13.07 9.84 33.64
N GLN A 6 13.64 11.03 33.50
CA GLN A 6 13.05 12.29 33.96
C GLN A 6 11.72 12.55 33.24
N ILE A 7 11.70 12.41 31.92
CA ILE A 7 10.46 12.55 31.12
C ILE A 7 9.37 11.58 31.60
N ILE A 8 9.71 10.31 31.81
CA ILE A 8 8.74 9.29 32.27
C ILE A 8 8.24 9.58 33.70
N LYS A 9 9.07 10.18 34.53
CA LYS A 9 8.69 10.63 35.87
C LYS A 9 7.86 11.90 35.90
N GLY A 10 7.62 12.51 34.74
CA GLY A 10 6.82 13.73 34.61
C GLY A 10 7.58 15.00 35.04
N ASP A 11 8.91 15.00 34.90
CA ASP A 11 9.74 16.19 35.18
C ASP A 11 9.39 17.32 34.21
N LYS A 12 8.75 18.35 34.74
CA LYS A 12 8.20 19.46 33.94
C LYS A 12 9.26 20.20 33.15
N ASP A 13 10.45 20.40 33.73
CA ASP A 13 11.52 21.14 33.07
C ASP A 13 12.04 20.37 31.85
N THR A 14 12.24 19.06 31.99
CA THR A 14 12.70 18.20 30.89
C THR A 14 11.62 18.07 29.81
N ILE A 15 10.34 18.07 30.17
CA ILE A 15 9.23 18.05 29.20
C ILE A 15 9.13 19.38 28.46
N ASN A 16 9.27 20.50 29.13
CA ASN A 16 9.28 21.84 28.53
C ASN A 16 10.48 22.04 27.59
N ASP A 17 11.66 21.57 27.99
CA ASP A 17 12.84 21.54 27.12
C ASP A 17 12.55 20.73 25.82
N LEU A 18 11.98 19.55 25.96
CA LEU A 18 11.59 18.71 24.81
C LEU A 18 10.60 19.45 23.92
N LYS A 19 9.56 20.06 24.50
CA LYS A 19 8.56 20.85 23.79
C LYS A 19 9.20 21.99 23.01
N SER A 20 10.07 22.76 23.64
CA SER A 20 10.77 23.88 23.01
C SER A 20 11.67 23.42 21.86
N HIS A 21 12.36 22.29 22.01
CA HIS A 21 13.17 21.71 20.94
C HIS A 21 12.33 21.27 19.75
N ILE A 22 11.17 20.69 19.99
CA ILE A 22 10.26 20.26 18.92
C ILE A 22 9.70 21.46 18.16
N ILE A 23 9.25 22.51 18.88
CA ILE A 23 8.78 23.76 18.29
C ILE A 23 9.84 24.35 17.36
N TRP A 24 11.06 24.47 17.87
CA TRP A 24 12.16 25.05 17.12
C TRP A 24 12.57 24.20 15.92
N SER A 25 12.69 22.88 16.10
CA SER A 25 13.18 21.96 15.05
C SER A 25 12.17 21.75 13.92
N LEU A 26 10.89 21.72 14.24
CA LEU A 26 9.83 21.43 13.27
C LEU A 26 9.07 22.69 12.83
N SER A 27 9.35 23.85 13.46
CA SER A 27 8.66 25.12 13.17
C SER A 27 7.13 25.03 13.29
N ILE A 28 6.63 24.24 14.24
CA ILE A 28 5.21 24.01 14.49
C ILE A 28 4.71 24.77 15.71
N SER A 29 3.40 25.01 15.78
CA SER A 29 2.79 25.72 16.88
C SER A 29 2.79 24.92 18.19
N GLU A 30 2.65 25.61 19.30
CA GLU A 30 2.60 24.98 20.63
C GLU A 30 1.45 23.97 20.74
N VAL A 31 0.28 24.29 20.18
CA VAL A 31 -0.88 23.40 20.14
C VAL A 31 -0.59 22.11 19.39
N GLN A 32 0.10 22.22 18.27
CA GLN A 32 0.51 21.04 17.47
C GLN A 32 1.54 20.19 18.21
N VAL A 33 2.45 20.80 18.95
CA VAL A 33 3.40 20.07 19.80
C VAL A 33 2.67 19.35 20.94
N ASP A 34 1.68 19.98 21.55
CA ASP A 34 0.92 19.34 22.61
C ASP A 34 0.12 18.14 22.07
N SER A 35 -0.47 18.26 20.89
CA SER A 35 -1.07 17.12 20.21
C SER A 35 -0.05 15.99 19.96
N LEU A 36 1.14 16.33 19.48
CA LEU A 36 2.24 15.40 19.23
C LEU A 36 2.73 14.69 20.50
N LEU A 37 2.72 15.38 21.62
CA LEU A 37 3.16 14.85 22.91
C LEU A 37 2.11 13.95 23.57
N TRP A 38 0.82 14.31 23.49
CA TRP A 38 -0.22 13.75 24.33
C TRP A 38 -1.34 13.04 23.61
N GLU A 39 -1.64 13.38 22.36
CA GLU A 39 -2.79 12.78 21.68
C GLU A 39 -2.45 11.44 21.00
N PRO A 40 -3.23 10.36 21.24
CA PRO A 40 -3.14 9.14 20.46
C PRO A 40 -3.70 9.37 19.03
N PRO A 41 -3.33 8.58 18.04
CA PRO A 41 -2.33 7.51 18.11
C PRO A 41 -0.89 8.02 18.02
N ARG A 42 0.03 7.25 18.57
CA ARG A 42 1.48 7.51 18.52
C ARG A 42 1.95 8.75 19.30
N SER A 43 1.27 9.07 20.38
CA SER A 43 1.71 10.13 21.29
C SER A 43 3.12 9.86 21.84
N LEU A 44 3.97 10.89 21.84
CA LEU A 44 5.35 10.72 22.30
C LEU A 44 5.42 10.33 23.77
N LEU A 45 4.64 10.98 24.62
CA LEU A 45 4.71 10.77 26.08
C LEU A 45 3.90 9.59 26.56
N LEU A 46 2.76 9.27 25.92
CA LEU A 46 1.89 8.18 26.38
C LEU A 46 2.27 6.83 25.78
N GLU A 47 2.79 6.80 24.55
CA GLU A 47 3.03 5.55 23.83
C GLU A 47 4.50 5.35 23.45
N ALA A 48 5.12 6.34 22.80
CA ALA A 48 6.43 6.21 22.21
C ALA A 48 7.53 6.07 23.27
N ILE A 49 7.63 7.02 24.18
CA ILE A 49 8.67 7.05 25.20
C ILE A 49 8.52 5.90 26.21
N PRO A 50 7.34 5.56 26.72
CA PRO A 50 7.17 4.40 27.59
C PRO A 50 7.51 3.07 26.91
N THR A 51 7.19 2.92 25.64
CA THR A 51 7.53 1.71 24.88
C THR A 51 9.04 1.62 24.64
N LEU A 52 9.68 2.72 24.27
CA LEU A 52 11.14 2.80 24.16
C LEU A 52 11.83 2.47 25.49
N TYR A 53 11.32 3.02 26.60
CA TYR A 53 11.83 2.73 27.93
C TYR A 53 11.73 1.24 28.27
N ARG A 54 10.58 0.63 28.05
CA ARG A 54 10.39 -0.82 28.28
C ARG A 54 11.35 -1.67 27.45
N ARG A 55 11.56 -1.33 26.18
CA ARG A 55 12.49 -2.02 25.31
C ARG A 55 13.93 -1.88 25.79
N VAL A 56 14.35 -0.67 26.10
CA VAL A 56 15.72 -0.38 26.55
C VAL A 56 16.03 -1.01 27.89
N PHE A 57 15.05 -1.17 28.78
CA PHE A 57 15.31 -1.62 30.15
C PHE A 57 14.90 -3.07 30.46
N LYS A 58 13.94 -3.64 29.70
CA LYS A 58 13.45 -5.00 29.95
C LYS A 58 13.68 -5.96 28.78
N ASN A 59 13.17 -5.63 27.63
CA ASN A 59 13.12 -6.56 26.51
C ASN A 59 14.48 -6.81 25.86
N TRP A 60 15.36 -5.84 25.89
CA TRP A 60 16.70 -5.96 25.32
C TRP A 60 17.56 -6.99 26.06
N LYS A 61 17.43 -7.03 27.39
CA LYS A 61 18.11 -8.05 28.21
C LYS A 61 17.66 -9.47 27.93
N LEU A 62 16.39 -9.65 27.54
CA LEU A 62 15.82 -10.97 27.22
C LEU A 62 16.25 -11.45 25.83
N ALA A 63 16.41 -10.52 24.87
CA ALA A 63 16.83 -10.85 23.51
C ALA A 63 18.34 -11.20 23.40
N PHE A 64 19.16 -10.64 24.31
CA PHE A 64 20.62 -10.80 24.29
C PHE A 64 21.19 -11.05 25.70
N PRO A 65 20.95 -12.22 26.29
CA PRO A 65 21.32 -12.49 27.71
C PRO A 65 22.82 -12.50 27.97
N THR A 66 23.65 -12.62 26.94
CA THR A 66 25.11 -12.78 27.06
C THR A 66 25.90 -11.48 26.89
N THR A 67 25.30 -10.40 26.46
CA THR A 67 25.97 -9.13 26.24
C THR A 67 25.83 -8.20 27.43
N ASN A 68 26.96 -7.65 27.89
CA ASN A 68 26.96 -6.54 28.86
C ASN A 68 26.41 -5.30 28.18
N PHE A 69 25.11 -5.18 28.20
CA PHE A 69 24.30 -4.19 27.49
C PHE A 69 24.73 -2.72 27.75
N MET A 70 25.44 -2.48 28.86
CA MET A 70 25.91 -1.12 29.21
C MET A 70 27.04 -0.61 28.32
N LEU A 71 27.78 -1.51 27.65
CA LEU A 71 28.96 -1.17 26.84
C LEU A 71 28.64 -1.10 25.33
N ASP A 72 27.58 -1.76 24.87
CA ASP A 72 27.27 -1.87 23.43
C ASP A 72 26.27 -0.82 22.91
N LEU A 73 25.80 0.08 23.76
CA LEU A 73 24.89 1.17 23.33
C LEU A 73 25.49 2.09 22.26
N ASN A 74 26.78 2.02 22.03
CA ASN A 74 27.45 2.90 21.09
C ASN A 74 27.59 2.36 19.67
N ASN A 75 27.37 1.08 19.38
CA ASN A 75 27.95 0.62 18.13
C ASN A 75 27.17 -0.29 17.19
N LYS A 76 26.10 -0.98 17.55
CA LYS A 76 25.53 -1.93 16.55
C LYS A 76 24.01 -2.12 16.56
N PHE A 77 23.31 -1.82 17.62
CA PHE A 77 21.88 -2.06 17.70
C PHE A 77 21.15 -0.82 18.20
N HIS A 78 20.69 0.00 17.27
CA HIS A 78 19.88 1.16 17.60
C HIS A 78 18.45 0.70 17.91
N PRO A 79 17.88 1.03 19.09
CA PRO A 79 16.52 0.60 19.43
C PRO A 79 15.44 1.23 18.56
N LEU A 80 15.74 2.33 17.87
CA LEU A 80 14.82 3.05 17.02
C LEU A 80 14.36 2.27 15.76
N PRO A 81 15.21 1.53 15.04
CA PRO A 81 14.75 0.76 13.89
C PRO A 81 13.68 -0.27 14.23
N ASP A 82 13.77 -0.90 15.41
CA ASP A 82 12.75 -1.84 15.90
C ASP A 82 11.54 -1.14 16.52
N TYR A 83 11.70 0.13 16.88
CA TYR A 83 10.62 0.95 17.44
C TYR A 83 9.74 1.53 16.35
N VAL A 84 10.32 1.90 15.24
CA VAL A 84 9.57 2.29 14.04
C VAL A 84 9.15 0.99 13.36
N PRO A 85 7.89 0.56 13.45
CA PRO A 85 7.49 -0.67 12.82
C PRO A 85 7.80 -0.56 11.33
N GLN A 86 8.36 -1.61 10.75
CA GLN A 86 8.65 -1.67 9.32
C GLN A 86 7.38 -1.39 8.49
N SER A 87 6.20 -1.64 9.05
CA SER A 87 4.91 -1.25 8.50
C SER A 87 4.68 0.27 8.39
N LEU A 88 5.49 1.11 9.01
CA LEU A 88 5.47 2.57 8.75
C LEU A 88 6.12 2.93 7.41
N PHE A 89 7.00 2.07 6.90
CA PHE A 89 7.70 2.24 5.63
C PHE A 89 7.47 1.06 4.67
N GLY A 90 6.80 0.02 5.15
CA GLY A 90 6.31 -1.07 4.32
C GLY A 90 4.98 -0.71 3.65
N ASP A 91 4.36 -1.67 3.03
CA ASP A 91 3.02 -1.51 2.45
C ASP A 91 2.04 -1.07 3.55
N LEU A 92 1.90 0.21 3.73
CA LEU A 92 1.15 0.99 4.73
C LEU A 92 -0.20 0.33 5.09
N GLY A 93 -0.18 -0.77 5.83
CA GLY A 93 -1.41 -1.42 6.25
C GLY A 93 -2.38 -1.72 5.11
N LEU A 94 -1.88 -2.00 3.90
CA LEU A 94 -2.73 -2.42 2.78
C LEU A 94 -3.57 -3.61 3.23
N PRO A 95 -4.87 -3.61 2.95
CA PRO A 95 -5.72 -4.73 3.29
C PRO A 95 -5.18 -6.00 2.67
N GLU A 96 -5.25 -7.10 3.41
CA GLU A 96 -4.77 -8.41 2.94
C GLU A 96 -5.92 -9.21 2.34
N ILE A 97 -5.60 -9.92 1.27
CA ILE A 97 -6.49 -10.89 0.63
C ILE A 97 -6.12 -12.29 1.09
N LYS A 98 -7.12 -13.04 1.49
CA LYS A 98 -7.01 -14.46 1.79
C LYS A 98 -6.97 -15.25 0.49
N ILE A 99 -5.91 -16.02 0.29
CA ILE A 99 -5.68 -16.82 -0.91
C ILE A 99 -5.88 -18.28 -0.58
N VAL A 100 -6.84 -18.88 -1.23
CA VAL A 100 -7.16 -20.30 -1.09
C VAL A 100 -6.43 -21.07 -2.19
N ILE A 101 -5.44 -21.87 -1.81
CA ILE A 101 -4.57 -22.63 -2.71
C ILE A 101 -5.04 -24.08 -2.73
N PRO A 102 -5.31 -24.64 -3.92
CA PRO A 102 -5.73 -26.03 -4.02
C PRO A 102 -4.63 -26.99 -3.54
N PRO A 103 -4.97 -28.13 -2.94
CA PRO A 103 -3.98 -29.11 -2.47
C PRO A 103 -3.13 -29.65 -3.63
N ALA A 104 -1.85 -29.90 -3.40
CA ALA A 104 -0.93 -30.43 -4.41
C ALA A 104 -1.39 -31.79 -4.94
N THR A 105 -1.83 -32.65 -4.03
CA THR A 105 -2.39 -33.99 -4.33
C THR A 105 -3.60 -34.22 -3.44
N THR A 106 -4.38 -35.26 -3.72
CA THR A 106 -5.56 -35.66 -2.91
C THR A 106 -5.23 -35.99 -1.46
N LYS A 107 -3.95 -36.20 -1.13
CA LYS A 107 -3.46 -36.50 0.22
C LYS A 107 -3.08 -35.27 1.04
N HIS A 108 -3.02 -34.09 0.43
CA HIS A 108 -2.64 -32.86 1.08
C HIS A 108 -3.90 -32.02 1.36
N GLU A 109 -3.86 -31.28 2.45
CA GLU A 109 -4.92 -30.33 2.77
C GLU A 109 -4.80 -29.06 1.94
N GLN A 110 -5.93 -28.36 1.82
CA GLN A 110 -5.99 -27.03 1.21
C GLN A 110 -5.17 -26.05 2.05
N ARG A 111 -4.35 -25.26 1.39
CA ARG A 111 -3.52 -24.24 2.03
C ARG A 111 -4.18 -22.87 1.92
N ILE A 112 -4.09 -22.09 2.98
CA ILE A 112 -4.58 -20.71 3.02
C ILE A 112 -3.41 -19.80 3.35
N GLU A 113 -3.23 -18.79 2.52
CA GLU A 113 -2.21 -17.75 2.68
C GLU A 113 -2.87 -16.37 2.70
N GLN A 114 -2.14 -15.36 3.18
CA GLN A 114 -2.55 -13.96 3.17
C GLN A 114 -1.48 -13.12 2.46
N MET A 115 -1.92 -12.18 1.67
CA MET A 115 -1.04 -11.26 0.96
C MET A 115 -1.68 -9.88 0.83
N PRO A 116 -0.87 -8.79 0.83
CA PRO A 116 -1.34 -7.44 0.55
C PRO A 116 -2.11 -7.38 -0.78
N ILE A 117 -3.22 -6.65 -0.79
CA ILE A 117 -4.17 -6.61 -1.91
C ILE A 117 -3.51 -6.24 -3.24
N LEU A 118 -2.61 -5.25 -3.23
CA LEU A 118 -1.92 -4.82 -4.45
C LEU A 118 -1.04 -5.94 -5.03
N GLN A 119 -0.29 -6.63 -4.18
CA GLN A 119 0.54 -7.76 -4.60
C GLN A 119 -0.32 -8.91 -5.09
N THR A 120 -1.42 -9.20 -4.40
CA THR A 120 -2.32 -10.29 -4.75
C THR A 120 -2.97 -10.07 -6.10
N ILE A 121 -3.56 -8.90 -6.35
CA ILE A 121 -4.20 -8.60 -7.62
C ILE A 121 -3.18 -8.60 -8.77
N ASN A 122 -1.97 -8.06 -8.54
CA ASN A 122 -0.93 -8.09 -9.56
C ASN A 122 -0.41 -9.51 -9.85
N GLN A 123 -0.26 -10.36 -8.84
CA GLN A 123 0.27 -11.72 -9.03
C GLN A 123 -0.75 -12.74 -9.50
N PHE A 124 -2.01 -12.54 -9.15
CA PHE A 124 -3.11 -13.44 -9.45
C PHE A 124 -4.23 -12.72 -10.22
N ALA A 125 -3.86 -11.74 -11.03
CA ALA A 125 -4.78 -11.17 -12.01
C ALA A 125 -5.43 -12.30 -12.83
N PRO A 126 -6.70 -12.19 -13.24
CA PRO A 126 -7.34 -13.19 -14.07
C PRO A 126 -6.47 -13.58 -15.27
N GLY A 127 -6.24 -14.85 -15.45
CA GLY A 127 -5.39 -15.41 -16.52
C GLY A 127 -3.90 -15.43 -16.24
N ARG A 128 -3.42 -14.79 -15.17
CA ARG A 128 -2.00 -14.79 -14.83
C ARG A 128 -1.59 -16.06 -14.09
N VAL A 129 -0.55 -16.72 -14.61
CA VAL A 129 0.07 -17.87 -13.95
C VAL A 129 1.16 -17.40 -12.99
N SER A 130 1.07 -17.82 -11.75
CA SER A 130 2.08 -17.53 -10.71
C SER A 130 2.71 -18.80 -10.17
N ARG A 131 4.03 -18.73 -9.97
CA ARG A 131 4.82 -19.79 -9.32
C ARG A 131 5.05 -19.53 -7.83
N ARG A 132 4.47 -18.49 -7.27
CA ARG A 132 4.74 -18.07 -5.89
C ARG A 132 4.46 -19.18 -4.87
N PHE A 133 3.41 -19.94 -5.08
CA PHE A 133 3.02 -21.04 -4.21
C PHE A 133 3.23 -22.40 -4.86
N ALA A 134 4.14 -22.47 -5.82
CA ALA A 134 4.39 -23.70 -6.57
C ALA A 134 4.94 -24.81 -5.68
N PHE A 135 4.51 -26.04 -5.95
CA PHE A 135 5.05 -27.26 -5.36
C PHE A 135 6.03 -27.91 -6.33
N GLU A 136 6.82 -28.87 -5.85
CA GLU A 136 7.70 -29.73 -6.65
C GLU A 136 8.59 -28.94 -7.62
N ARG A 137 9.38 -27.99 -7.06
CA ARG A 137 10.34 -27.16 -7.82
C ARG A 137 9.68 -26.33 -8.95
N GLY A 138 8.42 -25.94 -8.78
CA GLY A 138 7.70 -25.09 -9.71
C GLY A 138 6.92 -25.86 -10.80
N ALA A 139 6.83 -27.17 -10.71
CA ALA A 139 6.06 -27.98 -11.65
C ALA A 139 4.55 -27.72 -11.59
N LEU A 140 4.04 -27.34 -10.38
CA LEU A 140 2.64 -27.01 -10.16
C LEU A 140 2.50 -25.50 -9.93
N SER A 141 2.10 -24.78 -10.97
CA SER A 141 1.78 -23.35 -10.90
C SER A 141 0.28 -23.15 -10.60
N HIS A 142 -0.06 -21.95 -10.15
CA HIS A 142 -1.44 -21.60 -9.83
C HIS A 142 -1.85 -20.34 -10.58
N TRP A 143 -3.13 -20.22 -10.87
CA TRP A 143 -3.72 -19.08 -11.56
C TRP A 143 -5.15 -18.82 -11.10
N SER A 144 -5.65 -17.61 -11.42
CA SER A 144 -7.08 -17.34 -11.41
C SER A 144 -7.60 -17.65 -12.83
N PRO A 145 -8.44 -18.66 -12.99
CA PRO A 145 -8.88 -19.10 -14.32
C PRO A 145 -9.70 -18.03 -15.02
N LEU A 146 -9.62 -18.05 -16.34
CA LEU A 146 -10.45 -17.25 -17.23
C LEU A 146 -11.53 -18.12 -17.84
N PRO A 147 -12.68 -17.53 -18.18
CA PRO A 147 -13.57 -18.17 -19.15
C PRO A 147 -12.82 -18.36 -20.47
N GLU A 148 -13.26 -19.31 -21.30
CA GLU A 148 -12.59 -19.64 -22.56
C GLU A 148 -12.24 -18.40 -23.38
N LEU A 149 -10.92 -18.23 -23.63
CA LEU A 149 -10.40 -17.06 -24.32
C LEU A 149 -10.55 -17.25 -25.85
N LYS A 150 -11.51 -16.55 -26.40
CA LYS A 150 -11.48 -16.20 -27.84
C LYS A 150 -10.85 -14.81 -27.94
N SER A 151 -10.15 -14.49 -29.03
CA SER A 151 -9.59 -13.14 -29.23
C SER A 151 -10.67 -12.05 -29.07
N GLY A 152 -10.41 -11.02 -28.28
CA GLY A 152 -11.34 -9.91 -28.09
C GLY A 152 -11.50 -9.46 -26.63
N THR A 153 -12.58 -8.75 -26.37
CA THR A 153 -12.97 -8.34 -25.01
C THR A 153 -13.79 -9.42 -24.34
N HIS A 154 -13.36 -9.85 -23.17
CA HIS A 154 -14.05 -10.84 -22.35
C HIS A 154 -14.57 -10.18 -21.08
N GLN A 155 -15.55 -10.81 -20.46
CA GLN A 155 -16.14 -10.35 -19.21
C GLN A 155 -16.00 -11.43 -18.15
N ILE A 156 -15.65 -11.00 -16.92
CA ILE A 156 -15.59 -11.86 -15.74
C ILE A 156 -16.43 -11.23 -14.64
N LEU A 157 -17.23 -12.03 -13.96
CA LEU A 157 -17.94 -11.54 -12.79
C LEU A 157 -16.96 -11.35 -11.60
N VAL A 158 -17.15 -10.28 -10.86
CA VAL A 158 -16.34 -10.04 -9.64
C VAL A 158 -16.41 -11.24 -8.71
N ASN A 159 -17.56 -11.89 -8.58
CA ASN A 159 -17.76 -13.06 -7.72
C ASN A 159 -17.07 -14.34 -8.25
N ASP A 160 -16.79 -14.42 -9.54
CA ASP A 160 -16.02 -15.54 -10.10
C ASP A 160 -14.52 -15.37 -9.80
N TYR A 161 -14.05 -14.13 -9.69
CA TYR A 161 -12.69 -13.81 -9.29
C TYR A 161 -12.51 -13.87 -7.77
N ALA A 162 -13.41 -13.26 -7.00
CA ALA A 162 -13.34 -13.16 -5.55
C ALA A 162 -14.56 -13.83 -4.90
N ILE A 163 -14.33 -14.92 -4.15
CA ILE A 163 -15.39 -15.66 -3.44
C ILE A 163 -16.10 -14.76 -2.44
N THR A 164 -15.35 -13.92 -1.76
CA THR A 164 -15.88 -12.90 -0.85
C THR A 164 -15.31 -11.55 -1.23
N ASN A 165 -16.18 -10.57 -1.32
CA ASN A 165 -15.82 -9.20 -1.66
C ASN A 165 -16.70 -8.22 -0.88
N GLU A 166 -16.28 -6.96 -0.87
CA GLU A 166 -16.97 -5.83 -0.25
C GLU A 166 -17.18 -4.73 -1.28
N TYR A 167 -18.39 -4.24 -1.39
CA TYR A 167 -18.69 -3.09 -2.24
C TYR A 167 -18.19 -1.80 -1.59
N LEU A 168 -17.33 -1.05 -2.29
CA LEU A 168 -16.74 0.19 -1.82
C LEU A 168 -17.47 1.45 -2.29
N GLY A 169 -18.27 1.34 -3.33
CA GLY A 169 -18.95 2.47 -3.95
C GLY A 169 -18.64 2.58 -5.44
N GLU A 170 -19.07 3.69 -6.00
CA GLU A 170 -18.87 4.03 -7.39
C GLU A 170 -17.64 4.95 -7.53
N PHE A 171 -16.63 4.51 -8.30
CA PHE A 171 -15.43 5.28 -8.56
C PHE A 171 -15.32 5.62 -10.04
N SER A 172 -14.89 6.85 -10.30
CA SER A 172 -14.59 7.31 -11.66
C SER A 172 -13.08 7.56 -11.78
N PRO A 173 -12.44 7.20 -12.90
CA PRO A 173 -11.06 7.58 -13.14
C PRO A 173 -10.93 9.11 -13.16
N ASN A 174 -9.86 9.66 -12.59
CA ASN A 174 -9.52 11.06 -12.76
C ASN A 174 -9.07 11.27 -14.22
N VAL A 175 -10.01 11.57 -15.09
CA VAL A 175 -9.69 11.82 -16.50
C VAL A 175 -9.52 13.31 -16.69
N ASN A 176 -8.29 13.73 -16.89
CA ASN A 176 -8.02 14.97 -17.61
C ASN A 176 -8.36 14.73 -19.09
N GLN A 177 -9.40 15.40 -19.59
CA GLN A 177 -9.58 15.76 -21.00
C GLN A 177 -10.54 15.00 -21.94
N ASN A 178 -11.33 14.01 -21.59
CA ASN A 178 -12.41 13.60 -22.53
C ASN A 178 -13.75 13.32 -21.84
N ASN A 179 -14.82 13.88 -22.42
CA ASN A 179 -16.17 14.10 -21.88
C ASN A 179 -17.05 12.87 -21.61
N SER A 180 -16.52 11.68 -21.42
CA SER A 180 -17.28 10.54 -20.91
C SER A 180 -16.63 10.05 -19.61
N ILE A 181 -17.24 10.40 -18.49
CA ILE A 181 -16.82 9.88 -17.19
C ILE A 181 -17.38 8.47 -17.09
N ASP A 182 -16.57 7.47 -17.42
CA ASP A 182 -16.91 6.09 -17.09
C ASP A 182 -16.85 5.94 -15.56
N SER A 183 -17.93 5.46 -14.95
CA SER A 183 -17.94 5.08 -13.55
C SER A 183 -18.01 3.56 -13.41
N PHE A 184 -17.46 3.05 -12.32
CA PHE A 184 -17.34 1.63 -12.05
C PHE A 184 -17.80 1.31 -10.63
N GLN A 185 -18.58 0.24 -10.50
CA GLN A 185 -18.90 -0.33 -9.19
C GLN A 185 -17.67 -1.04 -8.65
N VAL A 186 -17.03 -0.50 -7.61
CA VAL A 186 -15.74 -1.02 -7.13
C VAL A 186 -15.93 -1.97 -5.97
N TYR A 187 -15.27 -3.12 -6.06
CA TYR A 187 -15.31 -4.17 -5.06
C TYR A 187 -13.91 -4.46 -4.54
N ARG A 188 -13.80 -4.57 -3.22
CA ARG A 188 -12.61 -5.06 -2.53
C ARG A 188 -12.69 -6.57 -2.41
N PRO A 189 -11.78 -7.34 -3.05
CA PRO A 189 -11.71 -8.77 -2.82
C PRO A 189 -11.14 -9.07 -1.42
N TRP A 190 -11.80 -9.95 -0.69
CA TRP A 190 -11.33 -10.45 0.61
C TRP A 190 -10.77 -11.87 0.51
N THR A 191 -11.33 -12.68 -0.38
CA THR A 191 -10.90 -14.07 -0.56
C THR A 191 -10.91 -14.40 -2.04
N ILE A 192 -9.78 -14.88 -2.54
CA ILE A 192 -9.66 -15.45 -3.89
C ILE A 192 -9.33 -16.94 -3.79
N LYS A 193 -9.78 -17.70 -4.78
CA LYS A 193 -9.47 -19.13 -4.91
C LYS A 193 -8.65 -19.35 -6.18
N LEU A 194 -7.48 -19.92 -6.00
CA LEU A 194 -6.63 -20.28 -7.13
C LEU A 194 -6.98 -21.66 -7.65
N SER A 195 -6.74 -21.88 -8.91
CA SER A 195 -6.79 -23.19 -9.59
C SER A 195 -5.39 -23.63 -9.97
N LYS A 196 -5.18 -24.93 -10.10
CA LYS A 196 -3.96 -25.46 -10.68
C LYS A 196 -3.93 -25.18 -12.16
N VAL A 197 -2.75 -24.93 -12.71
CA VAL A 197 -2.58 -24.91 -14.15
C VAL A 197 -2.56 -26.36 -14.61
N GLU A 198 -3.60 -26.79 -15.30
CA GLU A 198 -3.65 -28.11 -15.92
C GLU A 198 -2.62 -28.18 -17.05
N LYS A 199 -2.12 -29.39 -17.35
CA LYS A 199 -1.28 -29.60 -18.52
C LYS A 199 -2.15 -29.44 -19.76
N ILE A 200 -2.08 -28.26 -20.36
CA ILE A 200 -2.85 -27.89 -21.52
C ILE A 200 -2.25 -28.60 -22.75
N ASN A 201 -3.08 -29.17 -23.60
CA ASN A 201 -2.66 -29.74 -24.88
C ASN A 201 -2.02 -28.62 -25.73
N ARG A 202 -1.00 -28.97 -26.53
CA ARG A 202 -0.19 -27.98 -27.29
C ARG A 202 -0.97 -27.11 -28.28
N GLU A 203 -2.22 -27.39 -28.51
CA GLU A 203 -3.10 -26.67 -29.44
C GLU A 203 -4.00 -25.62 -28.75
N GLU A 204 -4.07 -25.62 -27.43
CA GLU A 204 -4.89 -24.71 -26.66
C GLU A 204 -4.13 -23.40 -26.30
N ILE A 205 -4.89 -22.34 -26.09
CA ILE A 205 -4.35 -21.04 -25.66
C ILE A 205 -3.71 -21.18 -24.29
N LEU A 206 -2.41 -20.94 -24.21
CA LEU A 206 -1.65 -21.04 -22.97
C LEU A 206 -1.82 -19.78 -22.14
N PRO A 207 -2.23 -19.88 -20.86
CA PRO A 207 -2.20 -18.74 -19.98
C PRO A 207 -0.76 -18.24 -19.79
N SER A 208 -0.59 -16.93 -19.79
CA SER A 208 0.72 -16.27 -19.70
C SER A 208 0.97 -15.72 -18.29
N SER A 209 2.23 -15.57 -17.92
CA SER A 209 2.62 -14.83 -16.72
C SER A 209 2.51 -13.30 -16.86
N ASN A 210 2.07 -12.80 -18.02
CA ASN A 210 2.12 -11.38 -18.38
C ASN A 210 0.77 -10.66 -18.31
N SER A 211 -0.26 -11.25 -17.67
CA SER A 211 -1.51 -10.52 -17.45
C SER A 211 -1.30 -9.36 -16.45
N ILE A 212 -1.77 -8.17 -16.83
CA ILE A 212 -1.52 -6.93 -16.10
C ILE A 212 -2.87 -6.23 -15.82
N PRO A 213 -3.19 -5.89 -14.57
CA PRO A 213 -4.35 -5.07 -14.26
C PRO A 213 -4.18 -3.63 -14.74
N ASN A 214 -5.23 -3.06 -15.31
CA ASN A 214 -5.28 -1.66 -15.74
C ASN A 214 -5.65 -0.77 -14.56
N TRP A 215 -4.63 -0.30 -13.83
CA TRP A 215 -4.82 0.46 -12.60
C TRP A 215 -5.19 1.91 -12.85
N HIS A 216 -6.23 2.37 -12.14
CA HIS A 216 -6.53 3.77 -11.91
C HIS A 216 -6.28 4.12 -10.45
N SER A 217 -5.87 5.36 -10.18
CA SER A 217 -5.62 5.85 -8.83
C SER A 217 -6.18 7.26 -8.68
N ASN A 218 -7.04 7.44 -7.69
CA ASN A 218 -7.56 8.75 -7.29
C ASN A 218 -6.98 9.10 -5.93
N LEU A 219 -6.54 10.34 -5.78
CA LEU A 219 -6.01 10.89 -4.54
C LEU A 219 -6.87 12.09 -4.17
N SER A 220 -7.55 12.01 -3.03
CA SER A 220 -8.43 13.08 -2.55
C SER A 220 -8.00 13.52 -1.16
N PRO A 221 -7.52 14.77 -1.01
CA PRO A 221 -7.27 15.35 0.30
C PRO A 221 -8.54 15.41 1.14
N ASN A 222 -8.44 15.10 2.42
CA ASN A 222 -9.53 15.14 3.39
C ASN A 222 -9.05 15.84 4.66
N GLY A 223 -9.84 16.80 5.16
CA GLY A 223 -9.50 17.63 6.30
C GLY A 223 -8.58 18.81 5.95
N GLU A 224 -8.12 19.52 6.96
CA GLU A 224 -7.25 20.68 6.80
C GLU A 224 -5.78 20.26 6.66
N ALA A 225 -5.14 20.80 5.64
CA ALA A 225 -3.71 20.61 5.44
C ALA A 225 -2.89 21.37 6.49
N PHE A 226 -1.79 20.76 6.90
CA PHE A 226 -0.74 21.47 7.61
C PHE A 226 0.26 22.04 6.59
N GLY A 227 0.20 23.36 6.39
CA GLY A 227 1.12 24.07 5.48
C GLY A 227 2.48 24.29 6.14
N VAL A 228 3.54 23.99 5.41
CA VAL A 228 4.92 24.30 5.82
C VAL A 228 5.42 25.49 5.02
N PRO A 229 5.88 26.56 5.68
CA PRO A 229 6.44 27.70 4.98
C PRO A 229 7.67 27.28 4.17
N VAL A 230 7.64 27.54 2.86
CA VAL A 230 8.79 27.29 2.00
C VAL A 230 9.88 28.33 2.31
N PRO A 231 11.12 27.92 2.62
CA PRO A 231 12.20 28.86 2.92
C PRO A 231 12.45 29.81 1.75
N LYS A 232 12.39 31.12 2.01
CA LYS A 232 12.57 32.17 0.97
C LYS A 232 14.01 32.35 0.50
N SER A 233 14.97 31.72 1.17
CA SER A 233 16.40 32.05 1.02
C SER A 233 17.25 30.98 0.34
N ASN A 234 16.67 29.97 -0.29
CA ASN A 234 17.45 28.96 -0.99
C ASN A 234 17.05 28.87 -2.48
N ASN A 235 17.87 28.17 -3.27
CA ASN A 235 17.71 28.03 -4.72
C ASN A 235 16.37 27.36 -5.13
N TRP A 236 15.63 26.79 -4.19
CA TRP A 236 14.37 26.09 -4.42
C TRP A 236 13.14 26.97 -4.19
N SER A 237 13.30 28.17 -3.62
CA SER A 237 12.16 29.06 -3.28
C SER A 237 11.37 29.53 -4.50
N GLY A 238 11.96 29.51 -5.70
CA GLY A 238 11.28 29.80 -6.95
C GLY A 238 10.54 28.58 -7.54
N THR A 239 10.93 27.37 -7.15
CA THR A 239 10.40 26.13 -7.68
C THR A 239 9.21 25.60 -6.87
N PHE A 240 9.28 25.71 -5.54
CA PHE A 240 8.19 25.27 -4.66
C PHE A 240 7.22 26.42 -4.37
N LYS A 241 5.97 26.26 -4.76
CA LYS A 241 4.91 27.21 -4.44
C LYS A 241 4.30 26.96 -3.08
N ASN A 242 4.00 25.69 -2.81
CA ASN A 242 3.30 25.27 -1.61
C ASN A 242 3.70 23.86 -1.22
N VAL A 243 3.75 23.58 0.08
CA VAL A 243 3.98 22.25 0.65
C VAL A 243 2.97 22.06 1.77
N GLU A 244 2.11 21.05 1.62
CA GLU A 244 1.02 20.75 2.54
C GLU A 244 1.12 19.30 3.00
N PHE A 245 1.01 19.09 4.30
CA PHE A 245 0.92 17.76 4.91
C PHE A 245 -0.52 17.46 5.31
N PHE A 246 -0.96 16.26 5.03
CA PHE A 246 -2.20 15.69 5.50
C PHE A 246 -1.83 14.55 6.44
N LEU A 247 -2.15 14.68 7.73
CA LEU A 247 -1.69 13.78 8.76
C LEU A 247 -2.87 13.36 9.65
N HIS A 248 -3.06 12.08 9.88
CA HIS A 248 -4.09 11.56 10.77
C HIS A 248 -4.06 12.21 12.16
N ARG A 249 -2.86 12.53 12.62
CA ARG A 249 -2.65 13.25 13.88
C ARG A 249 -3.37 14.59 13.91
N PHE A 250 -3.46 15.28 12.79
CA PHE A 250 -4.15 16.58 12.65
C PHE A 250 -5.56 16.43 12.04
N ARG A 251 -6.14 15.23 12.16
CA ARG A 251 -7.47 14.92 11.64
C ARG A 251 -7.61 15.20 10.14
N SER A 252 -6.52 15.02 9.44
CA SER A 252 -6.48 15.11 7.98
C SER A 252 -5.85 13.86 7.37
N SER A 253 -6.13 13.61 6.12
CA SER A 253 -5.62 12.43 5.42
C SER A 253 -5.64 12.66 3.92
N VAL A 254 -4.98 11.79 3.18
CA VAL A 254 -5.24 11.64 1.75
C VAL A 254 -5.95 10.31 1.55
N ARG A 255 -7.15 10.38 0.99
CA ARG A 255 -7.89 9.20 0.58
C ARG A 255 -7.33 8.70 -0.74
N VAL A 256 -6.86 7.47 -0.72
CA VAL A 256 -6.34 6.76 -1.89
C VAL A 256 -7.37 5.75 -2.33
N GLN A 257 -7.91 5.94 -3.53
CA GLN A 257 -8.75 4.97 -4.21
C GLN A 257 -7.97 4.38 -5.36
N ARG A 258 -7.73 3.07 -5.33
CA ARG A 258 -7.02 2.38 -6.39
C ARG A 258 -7.83 1.20 -6.89
N PHE A 259 -8.12 1.17 -8.20
CA PHE A 259 -9.00 0.19 -8.79
C PHE A 259 -8.61 -0.17 -10.22
N ALA A 260 -8.94 -1.39 -10.60
CA ALA A 260 -8.68 -1.93 -11.94
C ALA A 260 -10.00 -2.42 -12.54
N PRO A 261 -10.57 -1.73 -13.56
CA PRO A 261 -11.80 -2.14 -14.22
C PRO A 261 -11.58 -3.29 -15.22
N ALA A 262 -10.34 -3.49 -15.63
CA ALA A 262 -9.98 -4.54 -16.57
C ALA A 262 -8.58 -5.07 -16.33
N VAL A 263 -8.31 -6.24 -16.93
CA VAL A 263 -7.00 -6.85 -17.00
C VAL A 263 -6.65 -7.08 -18.47
N GLU A 264 -5.43 -6.75 -18.85
CA GLU A 264 -4.88 -7.17 -20.14
C GLU A 264 -4.20 -8.53 -19.96
N ALA A 265 -4.77 -9.56 -20.57
CA ALA A 265 -4.21 -10.90 -20.59
C ALA A 265 -3.47 -11.14 -21.90
N ILE A 266 -2.17 -11.39 -21.81
CA ILE A 266 -1.35 -11.75 -22.95
C ILE A 266 -1.26 -13.27 -23.00
N THR A 267 -1.75 -13.85 -24.06
CA THR A 267 -1.74 -15.30 -24.29
C THR A 267 -0.90 -15.63 -25.51
N LEU A 268 -0.29 -16.82 -25.50
CA LEU A 268 0.52 -17.31 -26.61
C LEU A 268 -0.21 -18.45 -27.31
N SER A 269 -0.43 -18.31 -28.61
CA SER A 269 -0.94 -19.38 -29.45
C SER A 269 -0.16 -19.41 -30.75
N ASN A 270 0.32 -20.57 -31.18
CA ASN A 270 1.08 -20.75 -32.43
C ASN A 270 2.26 -19.76 -32.58
N ARG A 271 2.99 -19.47 -31.50
CA ARG A 271 4.10 -18.48 -31.44
C ARG A 271 3.68 -17.02 -31.71
N ARG A 272 2.40 -16.72 -31.68
CA ARG A 272 1.89 -15.38 -31.78
C ARG A 272 1.31 -14.94 -30.42
N GLU A 273 1.54 -13.68 -30.07
CA GLU A 273 0.94 -13.07 -28.90
C GLU A 273 -0.45 -12.54 -29.24
N TYR A 274 -1.41 -12.86 -28.40
CA TYR A 274 -2.76 -12.34 -28.45
C TYR A 274 -3.01 -11.57 -27.16
N VAL A 275 -3.43 -10.33 -27.30
CA VAL A 275 -3.84 -9.49 -26.17
C VAL A 275 -5.36 -9.53 -26.09
N SER A 276 -5.87 -9.94 -24.95
CA SER A 276 -7.29 -9.95 -24.65
C SER A 276 -7.59 -9.04 -23.48
N LYS A 277 -8.57 -8.17 -23.63
CA LYS A 277 -9.05 -7.32 -22.52
C LYS A 277 -10.13 -8.08 -21.76
N ILE A 278 -9.98 -8.18 -20.44
CA ILE A 278 -10.92 -8.84 -19.55
C ILE A 278 -11.51 -7.77 -18.64
N GLU A 279 -12.79 -7.48 -18.81
CA GLU A 279 -13.52 -6.50 -18.05
C GLU A 279 -14.27 -7.13 -16.89
N PHE A 280 -14.26 -6.47 -15.73
CA PHE A 280 -15.05 -6.89 -14.60
C PHE A 280 -16.49 -6.42 -14.73
N LYS A 281 -17.40 -7.31 -14.31
CA LYS A 281 -18.83 -7.06 -14.22
C LYS A 281 -19.34 -7.49 -12.86
N ASP A 282 -20.38 -6.82 -12.36
CA ASP A 282 -21.14 -7.32 -11.21
C ASP A 282 -22.20 -8.35 -11.64
N GLN A 283 -23.02 -8.79 -10.69
CA GLN A 283 -24.09 -9.76 -10.94
C GLN A 283 -25.21 -9.20 -11.84
N ASN A 284 -25.37 -7.89 -11.89
CA ASN A 284 -26.37 -7.23 -12.70
C ASN A 284 -25.87 -6.96 -14.13
N GLY A 285 -24.58 -7.19 -14.39
CA GLY A 285 -23.93 -6.90 -15.66
C GLY A 285 -23.40 -5.45 -15.74
N ASP A 286 -23.41 -4.71 -14.64
CA ASP A 286 -22.89 -3.34 -14.61
C ASP A 286 -21.37 -3.31 -14.67
N LYS A 287 -20.82 -2.22 -15.22
CA LYS A 287 -19.37 -2.00 -15.28
C LYS A 287 -18.79 -1.99 -13.87
N SER A 288 -17.86 -2.89 -13.60
CA SER A 288 -17.28 -3.05 -12.28
C SER A 288 -15.77 -3.03 -12.31
N ALA A 289 -15.17 -2.91 -11.13
CA ALA A 289 -13.73 -2.96 -10.93
C ALA A 289 -13.39 -3.67 -9.63
N ILE A 290 -12.18 -4.20 -9.55
CA ILE A 290 -11.60 -4.67 -8.29
C ILE A 290 -10.60 -3.63 -7.79
N GLY A 291 -10.61 -3.39 -6.47
CA GLY A 291 -9.74 -2.36 -5.93
C GLY A 291 -9.78 -2.25 -4.41
N TYR A 292 -9.27 -1.14 -3.93
CA TYR A 292 -9.27 -0.81 -2.50
C TYR A 292 -9.27 0.70 -2.29
N GLU A 293 -9.70 1.06 -1.10
CA GLU A 293 -9.66 2.43 -0.59
C GLU A 293 -8.98 2.43 0.78
N LEU A 294 -8.17 3.44 1.03
CA LEU A 294 -7.55 3.67 2.34
C LEU A 294 -7.26 5.15 2.55
N ASP A 295 -7.29 5.57 3.80
CA ASP A 295 -6.86 6.90 4.22
C ASP A 295 -5.43 6.81 4.75
N VAL A 296 -4.53 7.67 4.26
CA VAL A 296 -3.10 7.68 4.61
C VAL A 296 -2.63 9.09 4.92
N ASP A 297 -1.52 9.17 5.63
CA ASP A 297 -0.78 10.44 5.69
C ASP A 297 -0.29 10.80 4.29
N GLY A 298 -0.35 12.08 3.93
CA GLY A 298 0.01 12.53 2.59
C GLY A 298 0.84 13.80 2.58
N LEU A 299 1.57 13.97 1.50
CA LEU A 299 2.33 15.18 1.19
C LEU A 299 1.87 15.69 -0.18
N LYS A 300 1.38 16.93 -0.22
CA LYS A 300 1.10 17.64 -1.46
C LYS A 300 2.17 18.69 -1.67
N VAL A 301 2.85 18.61 -2.81
CA VAL A 301 3.86 19.58 -3.22
C VAL A 301 3.38 20.25 -4.49
N GLU A 302 3.30 21.57 -4.46
CA GLU A 302 2.95 22.40 -5.60
C GLU A 302 4.21 23.06 -6.15
N LEU A 303 4.53 22.73 -7.40
CA LEU A 303 5.72 23.21 -8.09
C LEU A 303 5.37 24.31 -9.11
N SER A 304 6.24 25.30 -9.23
CA SER A 304 6.23 26.23 -10.37
C SER A 304 7.03 25.60 -11.49
N ILE A 305 6.35 25.25 -12.57
CA ILE A 305 7.01 24.75 -13.78
C ILE A 305 7.13 25.96 -14.74
N ALA A 306 8.34 26.26 -15.22
CA ALA A 306 8.52 27.28 -16.23
C ALA A 306 7.81 26.85 -17.53
N GLU A 307 7.22 27.83 -18.24
CA GLU A 307 6.40 27.54 -19.42
C GLU A 307 7.20 26.91 -20.59
N ASP A 308 8.53 26.96 -20.54
CA ASP A 308 9.42 26.42 -21.59
C ASP A 308 9.67 24.89 -21.54
N ILE A 309 9.03 24.15 -20.65
CA ILE A 309 9.21 22.68 -20.59
C ILE A 309 8.53 21.96 -21.77
N GLY A 310 7.64 22.63 -22.51
CA GLY A 310 6.98 22.05 -23.69
C GLY A 310 7.95 21.62 -24.80
N GLU A 311 9.13 22.23 -24.92
CA GLU A 311 10.12 21.88 -25.93
C GLU A 311 11.04 20.70 -25.59
N LEU A 312 11.04 20.22 -24.35
CA LEU A 312 11.90 19.12 -23.90
C LEU A 312 11.32 17.72 -24.20
N TYR A 313 10.08 17.64 -24.62
CA TYR A 313 9.41 16.34 -24.94
C TYR A 313 9.38 16.02 -26.43
N ASP A 314 9.82 16.93 -27.31
CA ASP A 314 9.83 16.74 -28.77
C ASP A 314 11.24 16.48 -29.37
N SER A 315 12.21 16.08 -28.53
CA SER A 315 13.57 15.74 -28.99
C SER A 315 13.98 14.30 -28.75
#